data_3038cb1548e8f8a057bd6f5c2a9937b1
#
_entry.id   3038cb1548e8f8a057bd6f5c2a9937b1
#
_cell.length_a   1.000
_cell.length_b   1.000
_cell.length_c   1.000
_cell.angle_alpha   90.00
_cell.angle_beta   90.00
_cell.angle_gamma   90.00
#
_symmetry.space_group_name_H-M   'P 1'
#
loop_
_entity.id
_entity.type
_entity.pdbx_description
1 polymer ?
#
loop_
_entity_poly.entity_id
_entity_poly.type
_entity_poly.pdbx_seq_one_letter_code
_entity_poly.pdbx_strand_id
1 'polypeptide(L)'
;MKSLRRLKPDVVHASLTLSPLDFLLPEICQELNLPLVATFHPPFDRKLRNLTSGTQHLMYQLYAPFLANYDSTIVFSQIQRDILVKLGVPQERVAVIPNGVDAVKYSPGPSGLKSELKADRIFVYQGRIAQEKNVESMLKAWKHCNFGPGNVLAIVGDGPLAASLQLFYGEDDGIVWLGFVAQEERRIEILRGADVFILPSLVEGLSLSLLEAMACGLACLATDAGADGEALEEGAGIVLNTQRVRSQLQTLLPLFCDHPELAMLLGQKARQRAMERYTLSQNITELEKLYAEILQKQRVPVRGLA
;
A
#
# COMPACT_ATOMS: atom_id res chain seq x y z
N MET A 1 20.71 2.55 -23.77
CA MET A 1 22.19 2.59 -23.93
C MET A 1 22.81 3.98 -24.05
N LYS A 2 22.50 4.80 -25.08
CA LYS A 2 23.17 6.14 -25.26
C LYS A 2 23.03 7.03 -24.01
N SER A 3 21.89 7.08 -23.37
CA SER A 3 21.65 7.90 -22.16
C SER A 3 22.51 7.43 -20.97
N LEU A 4 22.57 6.14 -20.69
CA LEU A 4 23.38 5.57 -19.61
C LEU A 4 24.88 5.81 -19.81
N ARG A 5 25.39 5.63 -21.06
CA ARG A 5 26.77 5.96 -21.37
C ARG A 5 27.11 7.44 -21.18
N ARG A 6 26.14 8.34 -21.41
CA ARG A 6 26.33 9.79 -21.22
C ARG A 6 26.27 10.19 -19.76
N LEU A 7 25.30 9.61 -19.00
CA LEU A 7 25.09 9.94 -17.59
C LEU A 7 26.13 9.32 -16.68
N LYS A 8 26.70 8.15 -17.04
CA LYS A 8 27.66 7.38 -16.25
C LYS A 8 27.20 7.22 -14.79
N PRO A 9 26.00 6.68 -14.54
CA PRO A 9 25.53 6.49 -13.17
C PRO A 9 26.37 5.43 -12.45
N ASP A 10 26.45 5.51 -11.12
CA ASP A 10 27.09 4.49 -10.28
C ASP A 10 26.17 3.27 -10.10
N VAL A 11 24.85 3.48 -10.14
CA VAL A 11 23.82 2.44 -10.02
C VAL A 11 22.62 2.79 -10.92
N VAL A 12 21.99 1.78 -11.49
CA VAL A 12 20.71 1.91 -12.20
C VAL A 12 19.62 1.33 -11.33
N HIS A 13 18.58 2.10 -11.02
CA HIS A 13 17.41 1.64 -10.31
C HIS A 13 16.18 1.71 -11.20
N ALA A 14 15.53 0.58 -11.44
CA ALA A 14 14.35 0.45 -12.28
C ALA A 14 13.10 0.18 -11.43
N SER A 15 12.03 0.94 -11.69
CA SER A 15 10.68 0.64 -11.18
C SER A 15 9.98 -0.25 -12.19
N LEU A 16 9.77 -1.52 -11.84
CA LEU A 16 9.25 -2.52 -12.78
C LEU A 16 7.72 -2.42 -12.88
N THR A 17 7.24 -2.14 -14.11
CA THR A 17 5.83 -1.87 -14.41
C THR A 17 5.29 -2.66 -15.60
N LEU A 18 5.91 -3.78 -15.94
CA LEU A 18 5.63 -4.62 -17.11
C LEU A 18 5.95 -3.89 -18.44
N SER A 19 7.07 -3.20 -18.48
CA SER A 19 7.62 -2.59 -19.68
C SER A 19 8.55 -3.57 -20.40
N PRO A 20 8.63 -3.58 -21.74
CA PRO A 20 9.66 -4.33 -22.46
C PRO A 20 11.10 -3.99 -22.01
N LEU A 21 11.32 -2.78 -21.52
CA LEU A 21 12.61 -2.35 -20.98
C LEU A 21 13.03 -3.15 -19.74
N ASP A 22 12.08 -3.58 -18.91
CA ASP A 22 12.34 -4.35 -17.70
C ASP A 22 13.11 -5.65 -18.00
N PHE A 23 12.88 -6.24 -19.18
CA PHE A 23 13.50 -7.48 -19.62
C PHE A 23 14.85 -7.28 -20.33
N LEU A 24 15.10 -6.08 -20.85
CA LEU A 24 16.34 -5.72 -21.57
C LEU A 24 17.40 -5.06 -20.66
N LEU A 25 16.96 -4.46 -19.55
CA LEU A 25 17.86 -3.74 -18.63
C LEU A 25 19.02 -4.59 -18.10
N PRO A 26 18.82 -5.86 -17.68
CA PRO A 26 19.92 -6.70 -17.20
C PRO A 26 21.07 -6.82 -18.21
N GLU A 27 20.74 -7.10 -19.46
CA GLU A 27 21.72 -7.24 -20.55
C GLU A 27 22.46 -5.91 -20.83
N ILE A 28 21.69 -4.81 -20.91
CA ILE A 28 22.24 -3.46 -21.11
C ILE A 28 23.18 -3.05 -19.98
N CYS A 29 22.80 -3.31 -18.72
CA CYS A 29 23.60 -2.94 -17.56
C CYS A 29 24.84 -3.83 -17.45
N GLN A 30 24.74 -5.11 -17.77
CA GLN A 30 25.86 -6.03 -17.83
C GLN A 30 26.92 -5.56 -18.87
N GLU A 31 26.50 -5.19 -20.10
CA GLU A 31 27.40 -4.65 -21.12
C GLU A 31 28.09 -3.34 -20.69
N LEU A 32 27.44 -2.55 -19.85
CA LEU A 32 27.97 -1.28 -19.37
C LEU A 32 28.70 -1.41 -18.04
N ASN A 33 28.77 -2.61 -17.46
CA ASN A 33 29.29 -2.88 -16.10
C ASN A 33 28.67 -1.97 -15.04
N LEU A 34 27.33 -1.80 -15.11
CA LEU A 34 26.57 -0.99 -14.18
C LEU A 34 25.73 -1.89 -13.26
N PRO A 35 25.74 -1.67 -11.93
CA PRO A 35 24.84 -2.34 -11.01
C PRO A 35 23.39 -2.01 -11.34
N LEU A 36 22.52 -3.02 -11.22
CA LEU A 36 21.11 -2.92 -11.54
C LEU A 36 20.24 -3.35 -10.35
N VAL A 37 19.47 -2.42 -9.82
CA VAL A 37 18.47 -2.64 -8.77
C VAL A 37 17.08 -2.49 -9.35
N ALA A 38 16.14 -3.26 -8.89
CA ALA A 38 14.74 -3.12 -9.22
C ALA A 38 13.88 -2.87 -7.98
N THR A 39 12.81 -2.06 -8.11
CA THR A 39 11.63 -2.14 -7.23
C THR A 39 10.52 -2.88 -7.98
N PHE A 40 10.05 -3.98 -7.39
CA PHE A 40 9.06 -4.86 -7.97
C PHE A 40 7.67 -4.54 -7.42
N HIS A 41 6.90 -3.78 -8.21
CA HIS A 41 5.58 -3.26 -7.83
C HIS A 41 4.38 -4.19 -8.08
N PRO A 42 4.45 -5.25 -8.91
CA PRO A 42 3.27 -6.05 -9.20
C PRO A 42 2.57 -6.52 -7.93
N PRO A 43 1.25 -6.34 -7.86
CA PRO A 43 0.46 -6.80 -6.73
C PRO A 43 0.49 -8.33 -6.64
N PHE A 44 0.19 -8.87 -5.46
CA PHE A 44 0.17 -10.31 -5.25
C PHE A 44 -1.01 -10.73 -4.37
N ASP A 45 -1.48 -11.95 -4.55
CA ASP A 45 -2.41 -12.64 -3.65
C ASP A 45 -1.82 -13.98 -3.24
N ARG A 46 -1.51 -14.12 -1.95
CA ARG A 46 -0.97 -15.36 -1.38
C ARG A 46 -1.91 -16.55 -1.53
N LYS A 47 -3.22 -16.32 -1.55
CA LYS A 47 -4.24 -17.35 -1.44
C LYS A 47 -4.85 -17.76 -2.80
N LEU A 48 -4.46 -17.13 -3.90
CA LEU A 48 -4.98 -17.42 -5.27
C LEU A 48 -6.51 -17.54 -5.32
N ARG A 49 -7.21 -16.56 -4.75
CA ARG A 49 -8.66 -16.65 -4.46
C ARG A 49 -9.57 -16.35 -5.64
N ASN A 50 -9.03 -15.81 -6.73
CA ASN A 50 -9.83 -15.39 -7.90
C ASN A 50 -9.01 -15.44 -9.20
N LEU A 51 -9.66 -15.19 -10.34
CA LEU A 51 -8.99 -15.16 -11.66
C LEU A 51 -7.87 -14.10 -11.72
N THR A 52 -8.05 -12.96 -11.03
CA THR A 52 -7.05 -11.92 -10.94
C THR A 52 -5.78 -12.40 -10.22
N SER A 53 -5.93 -13.24 -9.21
CA SER A 53 -4.80 -13.90 -8.52
C SER A 53 -4.02 -14.82 -9.46
N GLY A 54 -4.69 -15.50 -10.38
CA GLY A 54 -4.05 -16.33 -11.40
C GLY A 54 -3.19 -15.52 -12.37
N THR A 55 -3.68 -14.36 -12.83
CA THR A 55 -2.89 -13.44 -13.68
C THR A 55 -1.71 -12.83 -12.94
N GLN A 56 -1.86 -12.52 -11.67
CA GLN A 56 -0.77 -12.05 -10.81
C GLN A 56 0.32 -13.13 -10.68
N HIS A 57 -0.05 -14.36 -10.40
CA HIS A 57 0.89 -15.47 -10.30
C HIS A 57 1.66 -15.70 -11.60
N LEU A 58 0.97 -15.66 -12.76
CA LEU A 58 1.61 -15.74 -14.06
C LEU A 58 2.62 -14.61 -14.28
N MET A 59 2.31 -13.39 -13.84
CA MET A 59 3.23 -12.25 -13.91
C MET A 59 4.49 -12.51 -13.08
N TYR A 60 4.36 -13.05 -11.88
CA TYR A 60 5.51 -13.43 -11.05
C TYR A 60 6.36 -14.51 -11.71
N GLN A 61 5.74 -15.52 -12.29
CA GLN A 61 6.46 -16.56 -13.06
C GLN A 61 7.20 -15.98 -14.26
N LEU A 62 6.59 -15.02 -14.96
CA LEU A 62 7.23 -14.35 -16.10
C LEU A 62 8.46 -13.53 -15.67
N TYR A 63 8.36 -12.80 -14.55
CA TYR A 63 9.45 -11.93 -14.08
C TYR A 63 10.58 -12.71 -13.38
N ALA A 64 10.31 -13.79 -12.67
CA ALA A 64 11.28 -14.45 -11.81
C ALA A 64 12.62 -14.79 -12.52
N PRO A 65 12.65 -15.34 -13.75
CA PRO A 65 13.91 -15.62 -14.44
C PRO A 65 14.74 -14.37 -14.75
N PHE A 66 14.08 -13.24 -15.00
CA PHE A 66 14.76 -11.97 -15.29
C PHE A 66 15.24 -11.30 -14.00
N LEU A 67 14.45 -11.35 -12.93
CA LEU A 67 14.84 -10.80 -11.62
C LEU A 67 16.08 -11.49 -11.04
N ALA A 68 16.32 -12.75 -11.40
CA ALA A 68 17.54 -13.46 -11.05
C ALA A 68 18.82 -12.83 -11.66
N ASN A 69 18.68 -11.95 -12.66
CA ASN A 69 19.80 -11.23 -13.31
C ASN A 69 19.98 -9.80 -12.80
N TYR A 70 19.12 -9.33 -11.90
CA TYR A 70 19.31 -8.07 -11.18
C TYR A 70 20.27 -8.27 -10.01
N ASP A 71 21.05 -7.26 -9.65
CA ASP A 71 21.93 -7.32 -8.47
C ASP A 71 21.12 -7.35 -7.19
N SER A 72 19.98 -6.63 -7.16
CA SER A 72 18.99 -6.75 -6.11
C SER A 72 17.58 -6.36 -6.61
N THR A 73 16.57 -7.05 -6.06
CA THR A 73 15.15 -6.75 -6.28
C THR A 73 14.52 -6.38 -4.95
N ILE A 74 13.99 -5.16 -4.87
CA ILE A 74 13.26 -4.67 -3.70
C ILE A 74 11.80 -5.08 -3.81
N VAL A 75 11.28 -5.64 -2.72
CA VAL A 75 9.87 -5.99 -2.53
C VAL A 75 9.35 -5.36 -1.23
N PHE A 76 8.03 -5.28 -1.08
CA PHE A 76 7.42 -4.55 0.03
C PHE A 76 7.08 -5.40 1.25
N SER A 77 7.17 -6.74 1.13
CA SER A 77 6.80 -7.65 2.20
C SER A 77 7.62 -8.94 2.18
N GLN A 78 7.67 -9.60 3.33
CA GLN A 78 8.29 -10.93 3.44
C GLN A 78 7.54 -11.96 2.59
N ILE A 79 6.21 -11.86 2.52
CA ILE A 79 5.38 -12.75 1.69
C ILE A 79 5.77 -12.65 0.21
N GLN A 80 5.95 -11.42 -0.28
CA GLN A 80 6.36 -11.18 -1.67
C GLN A 80 7.75 -11.76 -1.97
N ARG A 81 8.69 -11.59 -1.04
CA ARG A 81 10.03 -12.20 -1.11
C ARG A 81 9.93 -13.72 -1.22
N ASP A 82 9.16 -14.35 -0.32
CA ASP A 82 9.02 -15.81 -0.29
C ASP A 82 8.43 -16.36 -1.58
N ILE A 83 7.50 -15.62 -2.22
CA ILE A 83 6.96 -16.00 -3.53
C ILE A 83 8.07 -15.97 -4.60
N LEU A 84 8.87 -14.90 -4.69
CA LEU A 84 9.94 -14.79 -5.67
C LEU A 84 11.03 -15.84 -5.47
N VAL A 85 11.43 -16.11 -4.22
CA VAL A 85 12.41 -17.14 -3.88
C VAL A 85 11.92 -18.54 -4.29
N LYS A 86 10.63 -18.86 -4.04
CA LYS A 86 10.02 -20.12 -4.50
C LYS A 86 9.99 -20.25 -6.03
N LEU A 87 9.96 -19.13 -6.75
CA LEU A 87 10.01 -19.09 -8.20
C LEU A 87 11.45 -19.09 -8.76
N GLY A 88 12.45 -19.23 -7.90
CA GLY A 88 13.86 -19.40 -8.28
C GLY A 88 14.70 -18.13 -8.28
N VAL A 89 14.19 -16.99 -7.78
CA VAL A 89 15.02 -15.81 -7.56
C VAL A 89 15.94 -16.06 -6.36
N PRO A 90 17.28 -15.88 -6.48
CA PRO A 90 18.20 -16.08 -5.36
C PRO A 90 17.82 -15.23 -4.16
N GLN A 91 17.77 -15.83 -2.97
CA GLN A 91 17.31 -15.17 -1.75
C GLN A 91 18.12 -13.93 -1.40
N GLU A 92 19.43 -13.96 -1.64
CA GLU A 92 20.38 -12.86 -1.40
C GLU A 92 20.19 -11.67 -2.37
N ARG A 93 19.39 -11.86 -3.43
CA ARG A 93 19.03 -10.82 -4.39
C ARG A 93 17.64 -10.22 -4.17
N VAL A 94 16.93 -10.64 -3.13
CA VAL A 94 15.62 -10.09 -2.80
C VAL A 94 15.68 -9.37 -1.46
N ALA A 95 15.62 -8.05 -1.51
CA ALA A 95 15.58 -7.18 -0.33
C ALA A 95 14.14 -6.80 0.01
N VAL A 96 13.76 -6.91 1.29
CA VAL A 96 12.44 -6.44 1.76
C VAL A 96 12.60 -5.04 2.30
N ILE A 97 12.14 -4.05 1.53
CA ILE A 97 12.12 -2.64 1.91
C ILE A 97 10.71 -2.13 1.67
N PRO A 98 9.85 -2.08 2.70
CA PRO A 98 8.47 -1.64 2.55
C PRO A 98 8.39 -0.16 2.18
N ASN A 99 7.27 0.27 1.60
CA ASN A 99 6.97 1.69 1.43
C ASN A 99 7.05 2.42 2.77
N GLY A 100 7.48 3.68 2.74
CA GLY A 100 7.54 4.55 3.92
C GLY A 100 6.55 5.70 3.85
N VAL A 101 6.02 6.10 5.00
CA VAL A 101 5.20 7.30 5.19
C VAL A 101 5.98 8.37 5.94
N ASP A 102 5.80 9.63 5.56
CA ASP A 102 6.33 10.77 6.34
C ASP A 102 5.52 10.92 7.63
N ALA A 103 5.95 10.21 8.68
CA ALA A 103 5.27 10.16 9.96
C ALA A 103 5.40 11.45 10.81
N VAL A 104 6.12 12.46 10.31
CA VAL A 104 6.14 13.82 10.87
C VAL A 104 4.94 14.60 10.35
N LYS A 105 4.72 14.58 9.04
CA LYS A 105 3.55 15.20 8.39
C LYS A 105 2.26 14.46 8.75
N TYR A 106 2.22 13.16 8.49
CA TYR A 106 1.10 12.27 8.81
C TYR A 106 1.20 11.85 10.28
N SER A 107 0.59 12.64 11.13
CA SER A 107 0.60 12.46 12.59
C SER A 107 -0.73 12.90 13.18
N PRO A 108 -1.15 12.36 14.34
CA PRO A 108 -2.32 12.87 15.06
C PRO A 108 -2.21 14.37 15.28
N GLY A 109 -3.32 15.08 15.20
CA GLY A 109 -3.35 16.53 15.37
C GLY A 109 -4.76 17.09 15.27
N PRO A 110 -4.91 18.40 15.40
CA PRO A 110 -6.22 19.05 15.30
C PRO A 110 -6.80 18.93 13.89
N SER A 111 -8.14 18.87 13.81
CA SER A 111 -8.90 18.87 12.55
C SER A 111 -10.26 19.50 12.80
N GLY A 112 -10.73 20.26 11.81
CA GLY A 112 -12.08 20.82 11.76
C GLY A 112 -13.13 19.89 11.13
N LEU A 113 -12.74 18.71 10.64
CA LEU A 113 -13.57 17.86 9.79
C LEU A 113 -14.89 17.44 10.47
N LYS A 114 -14.86 17.08 11.75
CA LYS A 114 -16.10 16.70 12.49
C LYS A 114 -17.12 17.84 12.55
N SER A 115 -16.66 19.06 12.75
CA SER A 115 -17.53 20.25 12.73
C SER A 115 -18.04 20.55 11.32
N GLU A 116 -17.20 20.43 10.31
CA GLU A 116 -17.54 20.61 8.90
C GLU A 116 -18.63 19.65 8.44
N LEU A 117 -18.47 18.35 8.78
CA LEU A 117 -19.41 17.29 8.40
C LEU A 117 -20.55 17.10 9.39
N LYS A 118 -20.58 17.88 10.48
CA LYS A 118 -21.55 17.74 11.59
C LYS A 118 -21.64 16.30 12.10
N ALA A 119 -20.48 15.66 12.29
CA ALA A 119 -20.36 14.26 12.61
C ALA A 119 -19.70 14.03 13.97
N ASP A 120 -20.21 13.05 14.72
CA ASP A 120 -19.61 12.53 15.95
C ASP A 120 -18.56 11.46 15.62
N ARG A 121 -18.82 10.67 14.57
CA ARG A 121 -17.96 9.59 14.06
C ARG A 121 -17.75 9.73 12.57
N ILE A 122 -16.49 9.64 12.15
CA ILE A 122 -16.12 9.68 10.74
C ILE A 122 -15.34 8.42 10.38
N PHE A 123 -15.90 7.68 9.44
CA PHE A 123 -15.22 6.61 8.72
C PHE A 123 -14.72 7.19 7.40
N VAL A 124 -13.50 6.87 7.01
CA VAL A 124 -12.92 7.43 5.80
C VAL A 124 -12.37 6.35 4.88
N TYR A 125 -12.60 6.53 3.60
CA TYR A 125 -11.90 5.88 2.50
C TYR A 125 -11.07 6.93 1.77
N GLN A 126 -9.82 6.61 1.43
CA GLN A 126 -8.97 7.46 0.60
C GLN A 126 -8.28 6.63 -0.48
N GLY A 127 -8.61 6.90 -1.75
CA GLY A 127 -8.02 6.20 -2.87
C GLY A 127 -8.79 6.37 -4.18
N ARG A 128 -8.31 5.71 -5.24
CA ARG A 128 -8.98 5.71 -6.54
C ARG A 128 -10.31 4.94 -6.48
N ILE A 129 -11.35 5.46 -7.10
CA ILE A 129 -12.67 4.83 -7.16
C ILE A 129 -12.74 3.93 -8.41
N ALA A 130 -12.21 2.72 -8.29
CA ALA A 130 -12.09 1.76 -9.38
C ALA A 130 -12.44 0.34 -8.91
N GLN A 131 -12.65 -0.57 -9.86
CA GLN A 131 -13.14 -1.93 -9.57
C GLN A 131 -12.24 -2.70 -8.59
N GLU A 132 -10.92 -2.61 -8.77
CA GLU A 132 -9.95 -3.29 -7.90
C GLU A 132 -9.92 -2.75 -6.48
N LYS A 133 -10.44 -1.53 -6.25
CA LYS A 133 -10.57 -0.92 -4.93
C LYS A 133 -11.84 -1.33 -4.18
N ASN A 134 -12.79 -1.95 -4.88
CA ASN A 134 -13.98 -2.58 -4.30
C ASN A 134 -14.81 -1.66 -3.37
N VAL A 135 -14.82 -0.36 -3.66
CA VAL A 135 -15.48 0.67 -2.85
C VAL A 135 -16.98 0.38 -2.71
N GLU A 136 -17.61 -0.16 -3.75
CA GLU A 136 -19.03 -0.49 -3.74
C GLU A 136 -19.42 -1.50 -2.63
N SER A 137 -18.56 -2.48 -2.32
CA SER A 137 -18.82 -3.43 -1.22
C SER A 137 -18.86 -2.73 0.14
N MET A 138 -18.02 -1.71 0.35
CA MET A 138 -18.04 -0.88 1.55
C MET A 138 -19.29 -0.01 1.61
N LEU A 139 -19.66 0.65 0.50
CA LEU A 139 -20.87 1.48 0.41
C LEU A 139 -22.13 0.65 0.68
N LYS A 140 -22.21 -0.57 0.11
CA LYS A 140 -23.31 -1.52 0.38
C LYS A 140 -23.37 -1.95 1.85
N ALA A 141 -22.23 -2.16 2.49
CA ALA A 141 -22.18 -2.50 3.91
C ALA A 141 -22.65 -1.32 4.76
N TRP A 142 -22.15 -0.12 4.50
CA TRP A 142 -22.53 1.10 5.20
C TRP A 142 -24.03 1.37 5.12
N LYS A 143 -24.59 1.40 3.91
CA LYS A 143 -26.03 1.61 3.69
C LYS A 143 -26.89 0.57 4.40
N HIS A 144 -26.45 -0.70 4.44
CA HIS A 144 -27.14 -1.78 5.14
C HIS A 144 -27.22 -1.55 6.65
N CYS A 145 -26.16 -1.02 7.26
CA CYS A 145 -26.13 -0.74 8.70
C CYS A 145 -27.10 0.37 9.11
N ASN A 146 -27.47 1.25 8.20
CA ASN A 146 -28.44 2.33 8.40
C ASN A 146 -28.19 3.13 9.69
N PHE A 147 -26.98 3.69 9.79
CA PHE A 147 -26.56 4.47 10.94
C PHE A 147 -27.38 5.74 11.09
N GLY A 148 -27.71 6.09 12.33
CA GLY A 148 -28.35 7.36 12.65
C GLY A 148 -27.47 8.58 12.40
N PRO A 149 -28.02 9.79 12.55
CA PRO A 149 -27.28 11.03 12.38
C PRO A 149 -26.03 11.06 13.27
N GLY A 150 -25.00 11.79 12.83
CA GLY A 150 -23.73 11.87 13.53
C GLY A 150 -22.69 10.84 13.07
N ASN A 151 -23.07 9.80 12.33
CA ASN A 151 -22.14 8.86 11.73
C ASN A 151 -21.99 9.14 10.23
N VAL A 152 -20.77 9.37 9.76
CA VAL A 152 -20.48 9.75 8.37
C VAL A 152 -19.42 8.82 7.78
N LEU A 153 -19.65 8.38 6.54
CA LEU A 153 -18.64 7.77 5.70
C LEU A 153 -18.14 8.79 4.67
N ALA A 154 -16.92 9.28 4.85
CA ALA A 154 -16.28 10.23 3.94
C ALA A 154 -15.49 9.49 2.85
N ILE A 155 -15.75 9.81 1.59
CA ILE A 155 -15.08 9.22 0.44
C ILE A 155 -14.14 10.25 -0.19
N VAL A 156 -12.84 10.01 -0.10
CA VAL A 156 -11.78 10.85 -0.66
C VAL A 156 -11.18 10.17 -1.88
N GLY A 157 -11.28 10.81 -3.01
CA GLY A 157 -10.75 10.33 -4.28
C GLY A 157 -11.72 10.44 -5.43
N ASP A 158 -11.24 10.01 -6.59
CA ASP A 158 -12.00 9.99 -7.84
C ASP A 158 -11.62 8.73 -8.64
N GLY A 159 -12.34 8.46 -9.72
CA GLY A 159 -12.06 7.35 -10.59
C GLY A 159 -13.26 6.93 -11.46
N PRO A 160 -13.08 5.91 -12.30
CA PRO A 160 -14.07 5.55 -13.31
C PRO A 160 -15.44 5.13 -12.75
N LEU A 161 -15.51 4.71 -11.49
CA LEU A 161 -16.78 4.31 -10.86
C LEU A 161 -17.40 5.42 -9.99
N ALA A 162 -16.73 6.56 -9.76
CA ALA A 162 -17.19 7.58 -8.83
C ALA A 162 -18.59 8.10 -9.20
N ALA A 163 -18.77 8.60 -10.41
CA ALA A 163 -20.04 9.18 -10.87
C ALA A 163 -21.20 8.19 -10.80
N SER A 164 -20.99 6.93 -11.14
CA SER A 164 -22.04 5.91 -11.08
C SER A 164 -22.42 5.55 -9.65
N LEU A 165 -21.45 5.47 -8.72
CA LEU A 165 -21.72 5.13 -7.33
C LEU A 165 -22.41 6.28 -6.58
N GLN A 166 -22.08 7.53 -6.89
CA GLN A 166 -22.72 8.71 -6.31
C GLN A 166 -24.24 8.76 -6.57
N LEU A 167 -24.72 8.18 -7.67
CA LEU A 167 -26.16 8.12 -7.95
C LEU A 167 -26.96 7.26 -6.96
N PHE A 168 -26.31 6.31 -6.28
CA PHE A 168 -26.96 5.34 -5.41
C PHE A 168 -26.59 5.46 -3.93
N TYR A 169 -25.49 6.19 -3.65
CA TYR A 169 -24.91 6.31 -2.31
C TYR A 169 -24.54 7.78 -2.04
N GLY A 170 -25.29 8.44 -1.19
CA GLY A 170 -25.14 9.87 -0.93
C GLY A 170 -25.47 10.28 0.50
N GLU A 171 -25.76 11.57 0.68
CA GLU A 171 -25.98 12.19 1.98
C GLU A 171 -27.15 11.58 2.75
N ASP A 172 -28.20 11.12 2.07
CA ASP A 172 -29.34 10.43 2.69
C ASP A 172 -28.92 9.11 3.38
N ASP A 173 -27.81 8.53 2.95
CA ASP A 173 -27.23 7.33 3.55
C ASP A 173 -26.09 7.66 4.56
N GLY A 174 -25.84 8.95 4.86
CA GLY A 174 -24.71 9.40 5.68
C GLY A 174 -23.35 9.25 4.96
N ILE A 175 -23.33 9.29 3.62
CA ILE A 175 -22.12 9.17 2.79
C ILE A 175 -21.81 10.53 2.16
N VAL A 176 -20.62 11.04 2.45
CA VAL A 176 -20.15 12.33 1.92
C VAL A 176 -18.99 12.12 0.96
N TRP A 177 -19.15 12.56 -0.28
CA TRP A 177 -18.13 12.49 -1.31
C TRP A 177 -17.31 13.78 -1.33
N LEU A 178 -16.05 13.71 -0.84
CA LEU A 178 -15.13 14.83 -0.83
C LEU A 178 -14.38 15.00 -2.17
N GLY A 179 -14.52 14.02 -3.08
CA GLY A 179 -13.88 14.06 -4.39
C GLY A 179 -12.36 13.92 -4.33
N PHE A 180 -11.69 14.29 -5.41
CA PHE A 180 -10.23 14.29 -5.49
C PHE A 180 -9.66 15.49 -4.71
N VAL A 181 -8.87 15.21 -3.69
CA VAL A 181 -8.20 16.21 -2.85
C VAL A 181 -6.72 16.30 -3.25
N ALA A 182 -6.36 17.33 -4.00
CA ALA A 182 -4.99 17.53 -4.49
C ALA A 182 -4.02 18.00 -3.39
N GLN A 183 -4.49 18.84 -2.45
CA GLN A 183 -3.67 19.41 -1.39
C GLN A 183 -3.35 18.37 -0.32
N GLU A 184 -2.06 18.12 -0.07
CA GLU A 184 -1.58 17.15 0.92
C GLU A 184 -2.06 17.52 2.32
N GLU A 185 -2.00 18.80 2.68
CA GLU A 185 -2.42 19.32 4.00
C GLU A 185 -3.90 19.02 4.26
N ARG A 186 -4.75 19.13 3.24
CA ARG A 186 -6.17 18.82 3.37
C ARG A 186 -6.40 17.31 3.54
N ARG A 187 -5.65 16.46 2.84
CA ARG A 187 -5.70 15.00 3.07
C ARG A 187 -5.30 14.63 4.49
N ILE A 188 -4.23 15.26 5.00
CA ILE A 188 -3.79 15.06 6.39
C ILE A 188 -4.87 15.51 7.37
N GLU A 189 -5.49 16.68 7.14
CA GLU A 189 -6.58 17.19 7.98
C GLU A 189 -7.78 16.23 8.01
N ILE A 190 -8.15 15.67 6.85
CA ILE A 190 -9.23 14.67 6.75
C ILE A 190 -8.89 13.42 7.57
N LEU A 191 -7.67 12.87 7.42
CA LEU A 191 -7.25 11.72 8.20
C LEU A 191 -7.23 12.02 9.69
N ARG A 192 -6.73 13.19 10.13
CA ARG A 192 -6.73 13.60 11.53
C ARG A 192 -8.13 13.71 12.15
N GLY A 193 -9.13 14.06 11.32
CA GLY A 193 -10.52 14.21 11.78
C GLY A 193 -11.32 12.93 11.76
N ALA A 194 -10.84 11.88 11.11
CA ALA A 194 -11.52 10.60 11.04
C ALA A 194 -11.18 9.69 12.23
N ASP A 195 -12.07 8.75 12.52
CA ASP A 195 -11.90 7.75 13.59
C ASP A 195 -11.44 6.39 13.02
N VAL A 196 -11.97 6.02 11.85
CA VAL A 196 -11.75 4.71 11.22
C VAL A 196 -11.40 4.87 9.75
N PHE A 197 -10.34 4.23 9.31
CA PHE A 197 -9.96 4.12 7.90
C PHE A 197 -10.35 2.76 7.34
N ILE A 198 -10.96 2.73 6.16
CA ILE A 198 -11.40 1.49 5.50
C ILE A 198 -10.77 1.38 4.13
N LEU A 199 -10.06 0.28 3.87
CA LEU A 199 -9.46 -0.05 2.59
C LEU A 199 -9.95 -1.43 2.11
N PRO A 200 -11.06 -1.48 1.34
CA PRO A 200 -11.71 -2.74 0.94
C PRO A 200 -11.11 -3.38 -0.32
N SER A 201 -9.90 -3.02 -0.71
CA SER A 201 -9.28 -3.35 -1.99
C SER A 201 -9.19 -4.86 -2.25
N LEU A 202 -9.34 -5.25 -3.51
CA LEU A 202 -9.10 -6.64 -3.96
C LEU A 202 -7.65 -6.87 -4.38
N VAL A 203 -6.97 -5.80 -4.76
CA VAL A 203 -5.61 -5.83 -5.33
C VAL A 203 -4.82 -4.64 -4.80
N GLU A 204 -3.71 -4.93 -4.13
CA GLU A 204 -2.73 -3.94 -3.63
C GLU A 204 -1.29 -4.47 -3.74
N GLY A 205 -0.32 -3.56 -3.65
CA GLY A 205 1.05 -3.90 -3.27
C GLY A 205 1.24 -3.72 -1.76
N LEU A 206 1.62 -2.51 -1.35
CA LEU A 206 1.52 -1.97 0.01
C LEU A 206 0.96 -0.55 -0.11
N SER A 207 -0.22 -0.34 0.43
CA SER A 207 -0.98 0.90 0.24
C SER A 207 -0.40 2.07 1.03
N LEU A 208 -0.02 3.15 0.34
CA LEU A 208 0.41 4.39 0.99
C LEU A 208 -0.71 5.02 1.81
N SER A 209 -1.96 5.00 1.32
CA SER A 209 -3.09 5.56 2.07
C SER A 209 -3.37 4.81 3.38
N LEU A 210 -3.09 3.50 3.43
CA LEU A 210 -3.13 2.73 4.68
C LEU A 210 -2.03 3.20 5.64
N LEU A 211 -0.79 3.34 5.16
CA LEU A 211 0.33 3.80 5.99
C LEU A 211 0.11 5.25 6.49
N GLU A 212 -0.46 6.12 5.67
CA GLU A 212 -0.85 7.49 6.03
C GLU A 212 -1.90 7.50 7.15
N ALA A 213 -2.94 6.66 7.02
CA ALA A 213 -3.97 6.51 8.04
C ALA A 213 -3.41 5.93 9.35
N MET A 214 -2.59 4.88 9.27
CA MET A 214 -1.89 4.31 10.43
C MET A 214 -1.02 5.37 11.13
N ALA A 215 -0.26 6.15 10.37
CA ALA A 215 0.59 7.21 10.89
C ALA A 215 -0.22 8.34 11.55
N CYS A 216 -1.41 8.66 11.06
CA CYS A 216 -2.34 9.58 11.69
C CYS A 216 -3.04 9.00 12.93
N GLY A 217 -2.90 7.71 13.21
CA GLY A 217 -3.46 7.05 14.39
C GLY A 217 -4.93 6.65 14.24
N LEU A 218 -5.40 6.36 13.02
CA LEU A 218 -6.74 5.85 12.79
C LEU A 218 -6.83 4.35 13.05
N ALA A 219 -7.98 3.88 13.51
CA ALA A 219 -8.29 2.45 13.44
C ALA A 219 -8.38 2.03 11.97
N CYS A 220 -7.56 1.07 11.56
CA CYS A 220 -7.47 0.66 10.17
C CYS A 220 -8.15 -0.70 9.94
N LEU A 221 -9.09 -0.74 8.98
CA LEU A 221 -9.74 -1.94 8.48
C LEU A 221 -9.32 -2.10 7.01
N ALA A 222 -8.45 -3.05 6.70
CA ALA A 222 -8.01 -3.28 5.33
C ALA A 222 -8.07 -4.77 4.98
N THR A 223 -8.25 -5.05 3.70
CA THR A 223 -8.19 -6.44 3.21
C THR A 223 -6.77 -6.99 3.26
N ASP A 224 -6.64 -8.31 3.26
CA ASP A 224 -5.36 -9.00 3.11
C ASP A 224 -4.87 -9.02 1.64
N ALA A 225 -5.11 -7.94 0.89
CA ALA A 225 -4.60 -7.74 -0.45
C ALA A 225 -3.14 -7.26 -0.38
N GLY A 226 -2.26 -7.92 -1.13
CA GLY A 226 -0.84 -7.58 -1.13
C GLY A 226 -0.21 -7.67 0.25
N ALA A 227 0.50 -6.62 0.65
CA ALA A 227 1.18 -6.49 1.94
C ALA A 227 0.33 -5.76 3.01
N ASP A 228 -0.89 -5.30 2.69
CA ASP A 228 -1.70 -4.53 3.62
C ASP A 228 -2.09 -5.35 4.86
N GLY A 229 -2.34 -6.67 4.68
CA GLY A 229 -2.57 -7.56 5.81
C GLY A 229 -1.36 -7.68 6.74
N GLU A 230 -0.13 -7.73 6.20
CA GLU A 230 1.12 -7.75 6.97
C GLU A 230 1.33 -6.43 7.74
N ALA A 231 0.93 -5.30 7.14
CA ALA A 231 0.99 -4.00 7.81
C ALA A 231 0.12 -3.94 9.06
N LEU A 232 -1.02 -4.63 9.07
CA LEU A 232 -1.98 -4.66 10.17
C LEU A 232 -1.77 -5.80 11.18
N GLU A 233 -0.72 -6.60 11.05
CA GLU A 233 -0.39 -7.66 12.02
C GLU A 233 -0.16 -7.11 13.44
N GLU A 234 -0.07 -8.01 14.42
CA GLU A 234 0.17 -7.70 15.85
C GLU A 234 -0.91 -6.77 16.46
N GLY A 235 -2.11 -6.76 15.87
CA GLY A 235 -3.24 -5.97 16.36
C GLY A 235 -3.18 -4.49 15.96
N ALA A 236 -2.36 -4.13 14.94
CA ALA A 236 -2.31 -2.78 14.39
C ALA A 236 -3.55 -2.41 13.56
N GLY A 237 -4.49 -3.33 13.39
CA GLY A 237 -5.76 -3.11 12.72
C GLY A 237 -6.54 -4.39 12.52
N ILE A 238 -7.61 -4.34 11.73
CA ILE A 238 -8.43 -5.50 11.41
C ILE A 238 -8.23 -5.87 9.96
N VAL A 239 -7.80 -7.12 9.73
CA VAL A 239 -7.59 -7.67 8.39
C VAL A 239 -8.87 -8.31 7.88
N LEU A 240 -9.41 -7.77 6.79
CA LEU A 240 -10.62 -8.26 6.12
C LEU A 240 -10.27 -9.31 5.07
N ASN A 241 -11.16 -10.27 4.90
CA ASN A 241 -11.07 -11.23 3.80
C ASN A 241 -11.62 -10.59 2.51
N THR A 242 -10.84 -10.57 1.44
CA THR A 242 -11.20 -9.98 0.15
C THR A 242 -12.53 -10.53 -0.44
N GLN A 243 -12.92 -11.75 -0.11
CA GLN A 243 -14.17 -12.37 -0.58
C GLN A 243 -15.38 -12.08 0.33
N ARG A 244 -15.16 -11.53 1.53
CA ARG A 244 -16.20 -11.31 2.54
C ARG A 244 -16.26 -9.87 3.05
N VAL A 245 -15.72 -8.93 2.30
CA VAL A 245 -15.61 -7.51 2.72
C VAL A 245 -16.94 -6.97 3.20
N ARG A 246 -18.00 -7.10 2.39
CA ARG A 246 -19.32 -6.58 2.74
C ARG A 246 -19.86 -7.14 4.06
N SER A 247 -19.88 -8.47 4.21
CA SER A 247 -20.43 -9.11 5.40
C SER A 247 -19.61 -8.82 6.66
N GLN A 248 -18.29 -8.77 6.54
CA GLN A 248 -17.41 -8.42 7.66
C GLN A 248 -17.58 -6.95 8.07
N LEU A 249 -17.68 -6.02 7.13
CA LEU A 249 -17.96 -4.62 7.45
C LEU A 249 -19.33 -4.44 8.08
N GLN A 250 -20.37 -5.14 7.64
CA GLN A 250 -21.70 -5.12 8.28
C GLN A 250 -21.65 -5.52 9.76
N THR A 251 -20.72 -6.42 10.13
CA THR A 251 -20.53 -6.83 11.54
C THR A 251 -19.66 -5.84 12.30
N LEU A 252 -18.62 -5.29 11.66
CA LEU A 252 -17.60 -4.50 12.35
C LEU A 252 -18.02 -3.03 12.52
N LEU A 253 -18.65 -2.42 11.50
CA LEU A 253 -18.96 -0.98 11.54
C LEU A 253 -19.81 -0.58 12.75
N PRO A 254 -20.87 -1.32 13.13
CA PRO A 254 -21.64 -0.99 14.34
C PRO A 254 -20.79 -0.96 15.61
N LEU A 255 -19.80 -1.88 15.74
CA LEU A 255 -18.93 -1.92 16.92
C LEU A 255 -18.13 -0.63 17.10
N PHE A 256 -17.68 0.01 16.01
CA PHE A 256 -16.95 1.27 16.08
C PHE A 256 -17.85 2.48 16.38
N CYS A 257 -19.15 2.38 16.06
CA CYS A 257 -20.14 3.39 16.46
C CYS A 257 -20.46 3.29 17.95
N ASP A 258 -20.67 2.05 18.43
CA ASP A 258 -21.07 1.78 19.82
C ASP A 258 -19.89 1.87 20.79
N HIS A 259 -18.67 1.59 20.34
CA HIS A 259 -17.44 1.49 21.12
C HIS A 259 -16.32 2.39 20.57
N PRO A 260 -16.39 3.72 20.79
CA PRO A 260 -15.35 4.66 20.31
C PRO A 260 -13.97 4.38 20.88
N GLU A 261 -13.86 3.80 22.05
CA GLU A 261 -12.61 3.37 22.69
C GLU A 261 -11.87 2.30 21.87
N LEU A 262 -12.60 1.49 21.10
CA LEU A 262 -12.02 0.51 20.19
C LEU A 262 -11.22 1.18 19.06
N ALA A 263 -11.79 2.26 18.49
CA ALA A 263 -11.08 3.03 17.46
C ALA A 263 -9.80 3.66 18.02
N MET A 264 -9.86 4.24 19.22
CA MET A 264 -8.69 4.83 19.87
C MET A 264 -7.59 3.79 20.12
N LEU A 265 -7.95 2.62 20.67
CA LEU A 265 -6.98 1.55 20.97
C LEU A 265 -6.31 1.03 19.71
N LEU A 266 -7.09 0.72 18.67
CA LEU A 266 -6.55 0.23 17.40
C LEU A 266 -5.72 1.30 16.69
N GLY A 267 -6.15 2.56 16.73
CA GLY A 267 -5.40 3.68 16.15
C GLY A 267 -4.03 3.89 16.82
N GLN A 268 -3.95 3.76 18.13
CA GLN A 268 -2.66 3.82 18.85
C GLN A 268 -1.70 2.72 18.40
N LYS A 269 -2.20 1.48 18.29
CA LYS A 269 -1.40 0.34 17.81
C LYS A 269 -1.00 0.49 16.34
N ALA A 270 -1.92 0.99 15.50
CA ALA A 270 -1.63 1.28 14.10
C ALA A 270 -0.47 2.28 13.97
N ARG A 271 -0.54 3.40 14.71
CA ARG A 271 0.53 4.39 14.72
C ARG A 271 1.84 3.83 15.25
N GLN A 272 1.80 3.11 16.37
CA GLN A 272 3.01 2.48 16.91
C GLN A 272 3.71 1.64 15.84
N ARG A 273 2.97 0.76 15.16
CA ARG A 273 3.53 -0.09 14.10
C ARG A 273 4.02 0.70 12.89
N ALA A 274 3.32 1.78 12.49
CA ALA A 274 3.79 2.68 11.43
C ALA A 274 5.12 3.33 11.80
N MET A 275 5.28 3.78 13.04
CA MET A 275 6.53 4.37 13.53
C MET A 275 7.68 3.36 13.64
N GLU A 276 7.38 2.11 13.98
CA GLU A 276 8.40 1.06 14.14
C GLU A 276 8.89 0.49 12.80
N ARG A 277 8.06 0.47 11.75
CA ARG A 277 8.36 -0.31 10.53
C ARG A 277 8.18 0.42 9.21
N TYR A 278 7.43 1.52 9.18
CA TYR A 278 6.97 2.10 7.92
C TYR A 278 7.26 3.60 7.80
N THR A 279 8.26 4.14 8.52
CA THR A 279 8.64 5.54 8.34
C THR A 279 9.45 5.74 7.06
N LEU A 280 9.27 6.88 6.42
CA LEU A 280 10.04 7.25 5.23
C LEU A 280 11.54 7.30 5.50
N SER A 281 11.95 7.74 6.69
CA SER A 281 13.37 7.77 7.10
C SER A 281 13.98 6.37 7.16
N GLN A 282 13.26 5.38 7.71
CA GLN A 282 13.71 3.98 7.70
C GLN A 282 13.83 3.44 6.29
N ASN A 283 12.81 3.68 5.44
CA ASN A 283 12.82 3.27 4.04
C ASN A 283 14.05 3.82 3.30
N ILE A 284 14.33 5.13 3.44
CA ILE A 284 15.49 5.78 2.81
C ILE A 284 16.79 5.17 3.34
N THR A 285 16.93 4.99 4.65
CA THR A 285 18.13 4.41 5.26
C THR A 285 18.41 2.99 4.74
N GLU A 286 17.39 2.13 4.65
CA GLU A 286 17.55 0.78 4.13
C GLU A 286 17.90 0.79 2.62
N LEU A 287 17.35 1.72 1.86
CA LEU A 287 17.67 1.89 0.44
C LEU A 287 19.11 2.36 0.23
N GLU A 288 19.57 3.35 1.00
CA GLU A 288 20.96 3.83 0.96
C GLU A 288 21.95 2.73 1.34
N LYS A 289 21.63 1.94 2.36
CA LYS A 289 22.43 0.79 2.77
C LYS A 289 22.52 -0.27 1.66
N LEU A 290 21.40 -0.59 1.02
CA LEU A 290 21.39 -1.53 -0.11
C LEU A 290 22.30 -1.04 -1.25
N TYR A 291 22.21 0.23 -1.62
CA TYR A 291 23.08 0.80 -2.66
C TYR A 291 24.55 0.74 -2.28
N ALA A 292 24.89 1.09 -1.04
CA ALA A 292 26.27 1.04 -0.55
C ALA A 292 26.83 -0.39 -0.62
N GLU A 293 26.06 -1.40 -0.22
CA GLU A 293 26.46 -2.81 -0.28
C GLU A 293 26.72 -3.28 -1.73
N ILE A 294 25.84 -2.89 -2.67
CA ILE A 294 25.98 -3.23 -4.07
C ILE A 294 27.25 -2.60 -4.68
N LEU A 295 27.47 -1.31 -4.41
CA LEU A 295 28.66 -0.59 -4.91
C LEU A 295 29.96 -1.12 -4.31
N GLN A 296 29.95 -1.57 -3.05
CA GLN A 296 31.13 -2.20 -2.43
C GLN A 296 31.46 -3.55 -3.09
N LYS A 297 30.47 -4.38 -3.40
CA LYS A 297 30.67 -5.68 -4.08
C LYS A 297 31.33 -5.51 -5.45
N GLN A 298 31.00 -4.45 -6.19
CA GLN A 298 31.65 -4.17 -7.48
C GLN A 298 33.11 -3.70 -7.38
N ARG A 299 33.45 -3.00 -6.28
CA ARG A 299 34.83 -2.49 -6.07
C ARG A 299 35.84 -3.57 -5.64
N VAL A 300 35.36 -4.72 -5.19
CA VAL A 300 36.22 -5.86 -4.86
C VAL A 300 36.44 -6.67 -6.13
N PRO A 301 37.62 -6.61 -6.77
CA PRO A 301 37.90 -7.45 -7.93
C PRO A 301 37.78 -8.91 -7.50
N VAL A 302 37.04 -9.71 -8.24
CA VAL A 302 37.07 -11.17 -8.12
C VAL A 302 38.54 -11.59 -8.23
N ARG A 303 39.21 -11.88 -7.12
CA ARG A 303 40.54 -12.49 -7.13
C ARG A 303 40.38 -13.81 -7.87
N GLY A 304 40.92 -13.85 -9.08
CA GLY A 304 40.85 -14.97 -9.96
C GLY A 304 41.24 -16.26 -9.23
N LEU A 305 40.43 -17.28 -9.42
CA LEU A 305 40.87 -18.64 -9.34
C LEU A 305 41.91 -18.82 -10.50
N ALA A 306 43.17 -18.78 -10.13
CA ALA A 306 44.28 -19.24 -10.99
C ALA A 306 44.31 -20.77 -10.95
#